data_ba83c8476a134078373da6f4d3f6293a
#
_entry.id   ba83c8476a134078373da6f4d3f6293a
#
_cell.length_a   1.000
_cell.length_b   1.000
_cell.length_c   1.000
_cell.angle_alpha   90.00
_cell.angle_beta   90.00
_cell.angle_gamma   90.00
#
_symmetry.space_group_name_H-M   'P 1'
#
loop_
_entity.id
_entity.type
_entity.pdbx_description
1 polymer ?
#
loop_
_entity_poly.entity_id
_entity_poly.type
_entity_poly.pdbx_seq_one_letter_code
_entity_poly.pdbx_strand_id
1 'polypeptide(L)'
;MIDQPTSVRSGEALDTKRLEAYLLANLAGQCGPLQIEQFPSGYSNPTYRLRLGSQELVLRRPPFGANIQTAHDMGREYRVLSGLIRVYPKVPRPLLYCEDLAVLGAPFYVMERVEGVILRAQPPANLALTPALMGRLSLAFISNLAAIHAIDVQAAGLTELGKPAGYV
;
A
#
# COMPACT_ATOMS: atom_id res chain seq x y z
N MET A 1 -10.90 -14.14 8.35
CA MET A 1 -9.96 -13.41 9.21
C MET A 1 -9.76 -12.06 8.57
N ILE A 2 -10.12 -10.98 9.26
CA ILE A 2 -9.72 -9.63 8.85
C ILE A 2 -8.19 -9.65 8.86
N ASP A 3 -7.55 -9.10 7.87
CA ASP A 3 -6.08 -9.06 7.77
C ASP A 3 -5.54 -8.13 8.87
N GLN A 4 -5.49 -8.66 10.10
CA GLN A 4 -5.02 -7.90 11.25
C GLN A 4 -3.49 -7.93 11.25
N PRO A 5 -2.87 -6.78 11.45
CA PRO A 5 -1.43 -6.75 11.65
C PRO A 5 -1.07 -7.45 12.96
N THR A 6 0.11 -8.03 12.98
CA THR A 6 0.69 -8.76 14.09
C THR A 6 2.04 -8.15 14.47
N SER A 7 2.73 -8.74 15.43
CA SER A 7 4.11 -8.37 15.72
C SER A 7 4.99 -8.53 14.49
N VAL A 8 5.98 -7.65 14.36
CA VAL A 8 6.94 -7.68 13.26
C VAL A 8 7.71 -9.00 13.26
N ARG A 9 7.86 -9.61 12.10
CA ARG A 9 8.60 -10.87 11.92
C ARG A 9 10.07 -10.70 12.31
N SER A 10 10.67 -11.79 12.80
CA SER A 10 12.09 -11.82 13.10
C SER A 10 12.91 -11.47 11.83
N GLY A 11 13.89 -10.58 11.97
CA GLY A 11 14.73 -10.12 10.87
C GLY A 11 14.10 -9.03 9.98
N GLU A 12 12.85 -8.64 10.22
CA GLU A 12 12.16 -7.60 9.44
C GLU A 12 11.83 -6.35 10.26
N ALA A 13 12.47 -6.18 11.42
CA ALA A 13 12.29 -5.01 12.28
C ALA A 13 12.83 -3.74 11.61
N LEU A 14 12.08 -2.65 11.73
CA LEU A 14 12.48 -1.34 11.25
C LEU A 14 13.13 -0.54 12.39
N ASP A 15 14.05 0.37 12.04
CA ASP A 15 14.56 1.34 13.01
C ASP A 15 13.46 2.35 13.35
N THR A 16 12.74 2.08 14.45
CA THR A 16 11.59 2.88 14.89
C THR A 16 11.96 4.32 15.14
N LYS A 17 13.14 4.58 15.75
CA LYS A 17 13.55 5.95 16.09
C LYS A 17 13.84 6.79 14.85
N ARG A 18 14.57 6.23 13.88
CA ARG A 18 14.88 6.92 12.64
C ARG A 18 13.63 7.15 11.81
N LEU A 19 12.77 6.13 11.71
CA LEU A 19 11.53 6.23 10.98
C LEU A 19 10.59 7.27 11.62
N GLU A 20 10.45 7.28 12.95
CA GLU A 20 9.64 8.27 13.68
C GLU A 20 10.12 9.69 13.39
N ALA A 21 11.42 9.94 13.56
CA ALA A 21 11.99 11.26 13.30
C ALA A 21 11.75 11.71 11.85
N TYR A 22 11.92 10.80 10.89
CA TYR A 22 11.69 11.08 9.48
C TYR A 22 10.21 11.38 9.17
N LEU A 23 9.28 10.59 9.72
CA LEU A 23 7.84 10.79 9.52
C LEU A 23 7.37 12.13 10.13
N LEU A 24 7.80 12.45 11.35
CA LEU A 24 7.46 13.72 12.02
C LEU A 24 7.98 14.93 11.25
N ALA A 25 9.13 14.82 10.60
CA ALA A 25 9.71 15.91 9.79
C ALA A 25 9.00 16.09 8.44
N ASN A 26 8.40 15.04 7.88
CA ASN A 26 7.90 15.05 6.50
C ASN A 26 6.36 14.92 6.38
N LEU A 27 5.66 14.54 7.45
CA LEU A 27 4.20 14.48 7.48
C LEU A 27 3.65 15.58 8.38
N ALA A 28 3.00 16.56 7.78
CA ALA A 28 2.44 17.69 8.52
C ALA A 28 1.35 17.25 9.52
N GLY A 29 1.33 17.90 10.69
CA GLY A 29 0.30 17.71 11.70
C GLY A 29 0.40 16.40 12.49
N GLN A 30 1.49 15.65 12.34
CA GLN A 30 1.72 14.42 13.09
C GLN A 30 2.44 14.69 14.40
N CYS A 31 2.03 13.99 15.46
CA CYS A 31 2.71 14.01 16.75
C CYS A 31 2.45 12.70 17.50
N GLY A 32 3.33 12.36 18.43
CA GLY A 32 3.21 11.18 19.29
C GLY A 32 4.13 10.03 18.87
N PRO A 33 4.21 9.00 19.70
CA PRO A 33 5.12 7.88 19.49
C PRO A 33 4.68 7.03 18.31
N LEU A 34 5.67 6.50 17.57
CA LEU A 34 5.46 5.56 16.47
C LEU A 34 5.33 4.12 17.01
N GLN A 35 4.25 3.45 16.64
CA GLN A 35 4.08 2.01 16.83
C GLN A 35 4.07 1.33 15.47
N ILE A 36 4.75 0.18 15.36
CA ILE A 36 4.91 -0.57 14.13
C ILE A 36 4.42 -2.00 14.33
N GLU A 37 3.53 -2.43 13.45
CA GLU A 37 3.08 -3.81 13.32
C GLU A 37 3.18 -4.24 11.86
N GLN A 38 3.14 -5.53 11.59
CA GLN A 38 3.30 -6.04 10.24
C GLN A 38 2.07 -6.82 9.80
N PHE A 39 1.66 -6.62 8.54
CA PHE A 39 0.63 -7.47 7.95
C PHE A 39 1.21 -8.86 7.64
N PRO A 40 0.49 -9.93 7.98
CA PRO A 40 1.00 -11.30 7.80
C PRO A 40 1.14 -11.71 6.33
N SER A 41 0.41 -11.08 5.43
CA SER A 41 0.51 -11.26 3.98
C SER A 41 1.39 -10.16 3.37
N GLY A 42 2.04 -10.44 2.24
CA GLY A 42 2.95 -9.49 1.57
C GLY A 42 4.40 -9.93 1.67
N TYR A 43 4.66 -11.21 1.38
CA TYR A 43 6.02 -11.75 1.38
C TYR A 43 6.94 -11.11 0.33
N SER A 44 6.38 -10.68 -0.81
CA SER A 44 7.15 -10.02 -1.85
C SER A 44 7.57 -8.61 -1.49
N ASN A 45 6.70 -7.86 -0.81
CA ASN A 45 6.98 -6.50 -0.33
C ASN A 45 6.41 -6.37 1.08
N PRO A 46 7.26 -6.45 2.13
CA PRO A 46 6.83 -6.27 3.50
C PRO A 46 5.98 -5.02 3.68
N THR A 47 4.83 -5.20 4.30
CA THR A 47 3.83 -4.16 4.51
C THR A 47 3.59 -4.00 6.01
N TYR A 48 3.71 -2.78 6.50
CA TYR A 48 3.61 -2.47 7.92
C TYR A 48 2.44 -1.52 8.18
N ARG A 49 1.75 -1.74 9.30
CA ARG A 49 0.90 -0.73 9.90
C ARG A 49 1.75 0.17 10.77
N LEU A 50 1.67 1.45 10.53
CA LEU A 50 2.25 2.48 11.36
C LEU A 50 1.13 3.18 12.12
N ARG A 51 1.26 3.31 13.43
CA ARG A 51 0.41 4.19 14.22
C ARG A 51 1.29 5.32 14.74
N LEU A 52 1.02 6.54 14.27
CA LEU A 52 1.71 7.76 14.67
C LEU A 52 0.70 8.69 15.34
N GLY A 53 0.75 8.74 16.67
CA GLY A 53 -0.31 9.38 17.44
C GLY A 53 -1.68 8.72 17.20
N SER A 54 -2.64 9.49 16.69
CA SER A 54 -3.99 9.00 16.34
C SER A 54 -4.13 8.51 14.90
N GLN A 55 -3.13 8.71 14.05
CA GLN A 55 -3.19 8.29 12.65
C GLN A 55 -2.70 6.87 12.44
N GLU A 56 -3.39 6.15 11.59
CA GLU A 56 -2.97 4.86 11.08
C GLU A 56 -2.58 4.96 9.61
N LEU A 57 -1.38 4.50 9.31
CA LEU A 57 -0.74 4.58 8.01
C LEU A 57 -0.25 3.19 7.59
N VAL A 58 0.04 3.04 6.31
CA VAL A 58 0.66 1.83 5.77
C VAL A 58 1.99 2.19 5.14
N LEU A 59 3.05 1.49 5.55
CA LEU A 59 4.37 1.58 4.94
C LEU A 59 4.63 0.32 4.12
N ARG A 60 5.16 0.50 2.91
CA ARG A 60 5.66 -0.60 2.08
C ARG A 60 7.12 -0.38 1.69
N ARG A 61 7.88 -1.46 1.71
CA ARG A 61 9.29 -1.48 1.33
C ARG A 61 9.65 -2.78 0.59
N PRO A 62 10.80 -2.82 -0.10
CA PRO A 62 11.34 -4.08 -0.62
C PRO A 62 11.68 -5.05 0.51
N PRO A 63 11.77 -6.35 0.23
CA PRO A 63 12.29 -7.34 1.18
C PRO A 63 13.71 -6.99 1.65
N PHE A 64 14.05 -7.43 2.85
CA PHE A 64 15.42 -7.28 3.35
C PHE A 64 16.38 -8.13 2.50
N GLY A 65 17.51 -7.55 2.10
CA GLY A 65 18.53 -8.24 1.28
C GLY A 65 18.16 -8.41 -0.20
N ALA A 66 17.01 -7.89 -0.65
CA ALA A 66 16.65 -7.96 -2.07
C ALA A 66 17.54 -7.06 -2.94
N ASN A 67 17.95 -7.58 -4.11
CA ASN A 67 18.59 -6.74 -5.14
C ASN A 67 17.48 -5.96 -5.87
N ILE A 68 17.43 -4.62 -5.67
CA ILE A 68 16.27 -3.75 -5.93
C ILE A 68 16.12 -3.38 -7.43
N GLN A 69 16.70 -4.14 -8.36
CA GLN A 69 16.78 -3.60 -9.74
C GLN A 69 15.48 -3.60 -10.55
N THR A 70 14.45 -4.41 -10.27
CA THR A 70 13.24 -4.40 -11.12
C THR A 70 11.93 -4.87 -10.44
N ALA A 71 11.95 -5.85 -9.57
CA ALA A 71 10.73 -6.49 -9.05
C ALA A 71 10.11 -5.76 -7.83
N HIS A 72 10.86 -4.84 -7.21
CA HIS A 72 10.51 -4.20 -5.94
C HIS A 72 10.66 -2.67 -6.00
N ASP A 73 10.29 -2.08 -7.15
CA ASP A 73 10.37 -0.64 -7.38
C ASP A 73 9.26 0.11 -6.62
N MET A 74 9.59 0.54 -5.41
CA MET A 74 8.69 1.33 -4.55
C MET A 74 8.35 2.68 -5.17
N GLY A 75 9.27 3.27 -5.92
CA GLY A 75 9.03 4.51 -6.64
C GLY A 75 7.98 4.34 -7.74
N ARG A 76 8.00 3.22 -8.43
CA ARG A 76 6.96 2.89 -9.43
C ARG A 76 5.60 2.72 -8.75
N GLU A 77 5.51 1.96 -7.66
CA GLU A 77 4.25 1.80 -6.91
C GLU A 77 3.70 3.15 -6.43
N TYR A 78 4.57 3.98 -5.85
CA TYR A 78 4.20 5.32 -5.38
C TYR A 78 3.71 6.22 -6.53
N ARG A 79 4.40 6.23 -7.68
CA ARG A 79 3.99 7.00 -8.87
C ARG A 79 2.63 6.54 -9.40
N VAL A 80 2.39 5.21 -9.45
CA VAL A 80 1.10 4.65 -9.86
C VAL A 80 -0.02 5.18 -8.97
N LEU A 81 0.12 5.07 -7.65
CA LEU A 81 -0.89 5.55 -6.72
C LEU A 81 -1.10 7.07 -6.83
N SER A 82 0.01 7.82 -6.98
CA SER A 82 -0.03 9.29 -7.11
C SER A 82 -0.70 9.77 -8.39
N GLY A 83 -0.59 9.01 -9.46
CA GLY A 83 -1.30 9.27 -10.71
C GLY A 83 -2.77 8.89 -10.61
N LEU A 84 -3.04 7.69 -10.11
CA LEU A 84 -4.39 7.15 -10.02
C LEU A 84 -5.31 7.96 -9.11
N ILE A 85 -4.84 8.43 -7.95
CA ILE A 85 -5.69 9.16 -7.00
C ILE A 85 -6.38 10.39 -7.61
N ARG A 86 -5.85 10.94 -8.68
CA ARG A 86 -6.40 12.11 -9.40
C ARG A 86 -7.62 11.76 -10.24
N VAL A 87 -7.67 10.55 -10.77
CA VAL A 87 -8.67 10.10 -11.75
C VAL A 87 -9.51 8.93 -11.25
N TYR A 88 -9.04 8.24 -10.21
CA TYR A 88 -9.69 7.08 -9.62
C TYR A 88 -9.51 7.08 -8.09
N PRO A 89 -10.44 7.69 -7.35
CA PRO A 89 -10.27 7.94 -5.91
C PRO A 89 -10.39 6.69 -5.01
N LYS A 90 -10.60 5.50 -5.59
CA LYS A 90 -10.70 4.23 -4.83
C LYS A 90 -9.34 3.55 -4.63
N VAL A 91 -8.25 4.30 -4.66
CA VAL A 91 -6.91 3.85 -4.31
C VAL A 91 -6.48 4.48 -2.99
N PRO A 92 -5.63 3.82 -2.19
CA PRO A 92 -5.03 4.43 -1.02
C PRO A 92 -4.26 5.69 -1.42
N ARG A 93 -4.46 6.79 -0.70
CA ARG A 93 -3.73 8.02 -0.99
C ARG A 93 -2.27 7.88 -0.59
N PRO A 94 -1.32 8.01 -1.52
CA PRO A 94 0.10 8.06 -1.20
C PRO A 94 0.40 9.38 -0.49
N LEU A 95 1.23 9.31 0.57
CA LEU A 95 1.54 10.45 1.43
C LEU A 95 3.00 10.86 1.35
N LEU A 96 3.90 9.89 1.25
CA LEU A 96 5.33 10.10 1.36
C LEU A 96 6.08 9.02 0.58
N TYR A 97 7.13 9.42 -0.15
CA TYR A 97 8.11 8.52 -0.73
C TYR A 97 9.51 8.90 -0.23
N CYS A 98 10.27 7.92 0.21
CA CYS A 98 11.63 8.08 0.72
C CYS A 98 12.61 7.24 -0.09
N GLU A 99 13.60 7.90 -0.68
CA GLU A 99 14.73 7.26 -1.36
C GLU A 99 15.98 7.20 -0.49
N ASP A 100 15.98 7.93 0.63
CA ASP A 100 17.13 7.99 1.52
C ASP A 100 17.33 6.66 2.25
N LEU A 101 18.37 5.95 1.84
CA LEU A 101 18.75 4.66 2.43
C LEU A 101 19.19 4.79 3.90
N ALA A 102 19.57 5.99 4.36
CA ALA A 102 19.98 6.19 5.75
C ALA A 102 18.81 6.00 6.73
N VAL A 103 17.57 6.11 6.27
CA VAL A 103 16.38 5.95 7.12
C VAL A 103 16.11 4.49 7.43
N LEU A 104 15.93 3.65 6.41
CA LEU A 104 15.56 2.23 6.57
C LEU A 104 16.42 1.24 5.77
N GLY A 105 17.52 1.69 5.17
CA GLY A 105 18.39 0.83 4.35
C GLY A 105 17.83 0.48 2.96
N ALA A 106 16.63 0.93 2.64
CA ALA A 106 15.98 0.72 1.35
C ALA A 106 14.93 1.81 1.09
N PRO A 107 14.60 2.12 -0.18
CA PRO A 107 13.48 3.00 -0.49
C PRO A 107 12.17 2.44 0.07
N PHE A 108 11.27 3.34 0.47
CA PHE A 108 9.95 2.97 0.95
C PHE A 108 8.93 4.06 0.63
N TYR A 109 7.66 3.71 0.73
CA TYR A 109 6.61 4.72 0.69
C TYR A 109 5.58 4.50 1.79
N VAL A 110 4.88 5.58 2.12
CA VAL A 110 3.81 5.61 3.10
C VAL A 110 2.54 6.08 2.42
N MET A 111 1.44 5.42 2.74
CA MET A 111 0.11 5.75 2.24
C MET A 111 -0.91 5.70 3.38
N GLU A 112 -2.09 6.24 3.14
CA GLU A 112 -3.22 6.10 4.06
C GLU A 112 -3.59 4.62 4.25
N ARG A 113 -4.06 4.28 5.44
CA ARG A 113 -4.67 2.97 5.70
C ARG A 113 -6.12 2.99 5.29
N VAL A 114 -6.47 2.12 4.35
CA VAL A 114 -7.87 1.84 4.01
C VAL A 114 -8.34 0.67 4.87
N GLU A 115 -9.36 0.92 5.69
CA GLU A 115 -9.97 -0.12 6.49
C GLU A 115 -10.98 -0.91 5.65
N GLY A 116 -10.99 -2.23 5.82
CA GLY A 116 -11.91 -3.08 5.09
C GLY A 116 -11.70 -4.56 5.34
N VAL A 117 -12.49 -5.36 4.67
CA VAL A 117 -12.41 -6.82 4.71
C VAL A 117 -11.77 -7.32 3.42
N ILE A 118 -10.63 -7.99 3.53
CA ILE A 118 -10.02 -8.66 2.38
C ILE A 118 -10.68 -10.03 2.22
N LEU A 119 -11.42 -10.20 1.14
CA LEU A 119 -12.01 -11.49 0.79
C LEU A 119 -10.93 -12.39 0.18
N ARG A 120 -10.67 -13.50 0.84
CA ARG A 120 -9.76 -14.57 0.39
C ARG A 120 -10.56 -15.82 0.04
N ALA A 121 -9.89 -16.92 -0.31
CA ALA A 121 -10.54 -18.22 -0.56
C ALA A 121 -11.44 -18.67 0.60
N GLN A 122 -11.07 -18.32 1.83
CA GLN A 122 -11.92 -18.52 2.99
C GLN A 122 -12.35 -17.14 3.54
N PRO A 123 -13.64 -16.81 3.45
CA PRO A 123 -14.15 -15.56 4.01
C PRO A 123 -14.08 -15.57 5.54
N PRO A 124 -14.07 -14.40 6.19
CA PRO A 124 -14.15 -14.32 7.64
C PRO A 124 -15.41 -15.02 8.17
N ALA A 125 -15.29 -15.77 9.26
CA ALA A 125 -16.38 -16.56 9.83
C ALA A 125 -17.62 -15.72 10.25
N ASN A 126 -17.41 -14.43 10.54
CA ASN A 126 -18.47 -13.49 10.89
C ASN A 126 -19.11 -12.80 9.68
N LEU A 127 -18.69 -13.11 8.44
CA LEU A 127 -19.25 -12.56 7.22
C LEU A 127 -20.14 -13.59 6.54
N ALA A 128 -21.46 -13.44 6.67
CA ALA A 128 -22.41 -14.27 5.96
C ALA A 128 -22.45 -13.89 4.48
N LEU A 129 -21.85 -14.71 3.62
CA LEU A 129 -21.88 -14.54 2.15
C LEU A 129 -23.21 -15.05 1.59
N THR A 130 -24.27 -14.25 1.73
CA THR A 130 -25.56 -14.54 1.14
C THR A 130 -25.53 -14.37 -0.38
N PRO A 131 -26.42 -15.04 -1.15
CA PRO A 131 -26.49 -14.84 -2.62
C PRO A 131 -26.68 -13.37 -3.01
N ALA A 132 -27.48 -12.62 -2.26
CA ALA A 132 -27.68 -11.19 -2.49
C ALA A 132 -26.41 -10.37 -2.28
N LEU A 133 -25.63 -10.67 -1.22
CA LEU A 133 -24.34 -10.02 -1.00
C LEU A 133 -23.33 -10.38 -2.09
N MET A 134 -23.26 -11.65 -2.47
CA MET A 134 -22.37 -12.10 -3.55
C MET A 134 -22.70 -11.44 -4.88
N GLY A 135 -23.98 -11.28 -5.23
CA GLY A 135 -24.40 -10.55 -6.42
C GLY A 135 -23.92 -9.09 -6.41
N ARG A 136 -24.07 -8.40 -5.28
CA ARG A 136 -23.56 -7.01 -5.12
C ARG A 136 -22.05 -6.92 -5.22
N LEU A 137 -21.33 -7.85 -4.59
CA LEU A 137 -19.87 -7.90 -4.63
C LEU A 137 -19.35 -8.15 -6.05
N SER A 138 -19.98 -9.10 -6.78
CA SER A 138 -19.65 -9.39 -8.18
C SER A 138 -19.86 -8.16 -9.07
N LEU A 139 -20.99 -7.50 -8.93
CA LEU A 139 -21.29 -6.28 -9.70
C LEU A 139 -20.30 -5.17 -9.36
N ALA A 140 -20.01 -4.94 -8.08
CA ALA A 140 -19.04 -3.95 -7.64
C ALA A 140 -17.62 -4.24 -8.17
N PHE A 141 -17.21 -5.52 -8.17
CA PHE A 141 -15.92 -5.95 -8.71
C PHE A 141 -15.81 -5.64 -10.21
N ILE A 142 -16.80 -6.08 -11.01
CA ILE A 142 -16.81 -5.84 -12.46
C ILE A 142 -16.87 -4.33 -12.76
N SER A 143 -17.69 -3.56 -12.03
CA SER A 143 -17.78 -2.12 -12.23
C SER A 143 -16.46 -1.42 -11.91
N ASN A 144 -15.75 -1.84 -10.86
CA ASN A 144 -14.43 -1.30 -10.53
C ASN A 144 -13.39 -1.68 -11.58
N LEU A 145 -13.40 -2.93 -12.06
CA LEU A 145 -12.50 -3.38 -13.13
C LEU A 145 -12.72 -2.57 -14.41
N ALA A 146 -13.96 -2.39 -14.82
CA ALA A 146 -14.30 -1.57 -15.98
C ALA A 146 -13.86 -0.10 -15.80
N ALA A 147 -14.05 0.48 -14.60
CA ALA A 147 -13.61 1.84 -14.31
C ALA A 147 -12.08 1.97 -14.39
N ILE A 148 -11.33 0.97 -13.92
CA ILE A 148 -9.86 0.95 -14.02
C ILE A 148 -9.43 0.86 -15.49
N HIS A 149 -10.06 0.01 -16.30
CA HIS A 149 -9.76 -0.11 -17.72
C HIS A 149 -10.13 1.13 -18.54
N ALA A 150 -11.07 1.93 -18.06
CA ALA A 150 -11.46 3.18 -18.69
C ALA A 150 -10.60 4.40 -18.30
N ILE A 151 -9.59 4.21 -17.43
CA ILE A 151 -8.71 5.30 -17.01
C ILE A 151 -7.90 5.80 -18.20
N ASP A 152 -7.96 7.10 -18.44
CA ASP A 152 -7.05 7.77 -19.34
C ASP A 152 -5.65 7.85 -18.68
N VAL A 153 -4.74 7.07 -19.23
CA VAL A 153 -3.35 6.95 -18.75
C VAL A 153 -2.62 8.28 -18.85
N GLN A 154 -2.93 9.11 -19.85
CA GLN A 154 -2.35 10.42 -20.03
C GLN A 154 -2.85 11.40 -18.97
N ALA A 155 -4.17 11.44 -18.73
CA ALA A 155 -4.75 12.26 -17.66
C ALA A 155 -4.26 11.85 -16.27
N ALA A 156 -3.97 10.56 -16.07
CA ALA A 156 -3.34 10.07 -14.84
C ALA A 156 -1.86 10.41 -14.72
N GLY A 157 -1.19 10.87 -15.80
CA GLY A 157 0.25 11.13 -15.82
C GLY A 157 1.10 9.86 -15.75
N LEU A 158 0.60 8.75 -16.31
CA LEU A 158 1.19 7.41 -16.19
C LEU A 158 1.75 6.85 -17.53
N THR A 159 1.88 7.68 -18.55
CA THR A 159 2.33 7.28 -19.89
C THR A 159 3.73 6.64 -19.90
N GLU A 160 4.61 7.08 -18.99
CA GLU A 160 6.00 6.60 -18.91
C GLU A 160 6.14 5.28 -18.12
N LEU A 161 5.03 4.74 -17.55
CA LEU A 161 5.09 3.52 -16.74
C LEU A 161 5.15 2.22 -17.53
N GLY A 162 4.86 2.27 -18.80
CA GLY A 162 4.81 1.10 -19.68
C GLY A 162 5.29 1.41 -21.09
N LYS A 163 5.40 0.36 -21.91
CA LYS A 163 5.61 0.47 -23.35
C LYS A 163 4.27 0.22 -24.02
N PRO A 164 3.51 1.27 -24.40
CA PRO A 164 2.15 1.10 -24.92
C PRO A 164 2.10 0.44 -26.31
N ALA A 165 3.21 0.41 -27.03
CA ALA A 165 3.32 -0.20 -28.35
C ALA A 165 4.21 -1.45 -28.33
N GLY A 166 3.81 -2.48 -29.09
CA GLY A 166 4.62 -3.70 -29.25
C GLY A 166 4.57 -4.68 -28.09
N TYR A 167 3.50 -4.66 -27.30
CA TYR A 167 3.31 -5.59 -26.19
C TYR A 167 2.60 -6.89 -26.63
N VAL A 168 2.04 -6.93 -27.81
CA VAL A 168 1.42 -8.08 -28.50
C VAL A 168 2.01 -8.18 -29.89
#